data_c29fb3349403aa6c5b74c209f121066e
#
_entry.id   c29fb3349403aa6c5b74c209f121066e
#
_cell.length_a   1.000
_cell.length_b   1.000
_cell.length_c   1.000
_cell.angle_alpha   90.00
_cell.angle_beta   90.00
_cell.angle_gamma   90.00
#
_symmetry.space_group_name_H-M   'P 1'
#
loop_
_entity.id
_entity.type
_entity.pdbx_description
1 polymer ?
#
loop_
_entity_poly.entity_id
_entity_poly.type
_entity_poly.pdbx_seq_one_letter_code
_entity_poly.pdbx_strand_id
1 'polypeptide(L)'
;MRSDSDIKRDVEDELRWDPDLDATDIAVAVKSGVVTLAGFTRSYADKLEAEAAAKRVAGVLGVANDIEVRLPNLDQRPDPEIARDAIAAIKSRLPVVAEQIKVVVRNGWITLEGDVEWDYQRSAAESAVRRVKGLKGVTNTIQVKPRVPASEIKRKIEEAFRRSAEIDAN
;
A
#
# COMPACT_ATOMS: atom_id res chain seq x y z
N MET A 1 -18.90 -23.08 5.52
CA MET A 1 -17.55 -22.65 5.08
C MET A 1 -17.40 -22.94 3.60
N ARG A 2 -16.91 -21.98 2.83
CA ARG A 2 -16.72 -22.17 1.39
C ARG A 2 -15.49 -23.03 1.13
N SER A 3 -15.58 -23.89 0.11
CA SER A 3 -14.44 -24.73 -0.28
C SER A 3 -13.40 -23.92 -1.03
N ASP A 4 -12.15 -24.37 -1.01
CA ASP A 4 -11.07 -23.76 -1.78
C ASP A 4 -11.38 -23.73 -3.27
N SER A 5 -12.05 -24.76 -3.80
CA SER A 5 -12.48 -24.82 -5.20
C SER A 5 -13.49 -23.74 -5.56
N ASP A 6 -14.45 -23.49 -4.67
CA ASP A 6 -15.45 -22.43 -4.87
C ASP A 6 -14.80 -21.04 -4.82
N ILE A 7 -13.91 -20.83 -3.88
CA ILE A 7 -13.15 -19.57 -3.74
C ILE A 7 -12.30 -19.33 -4.99
N LYS A 8 -11.58 -20.36 -5.45
CA LYS A 8 -10.74 -20.26 -6.66
C LYS A 8 -11.57 -19.84 -7.87
N ARG A 9 -12.69 -20.50 -8.09
CA ARG A 9 -13.58 -20.18 -9.23
C ARG A 9 -14.08 -18.74 -9.14
N ASP A 10 -14.49 -18.30 -7.96
CA ASP A 10 -15.01 -16.95 -7.79
C ASP A 10 -13.93 -15.88 -7.93
N VAL A 11 -12.69 -16.17 -7.49
CA VAL A 11 -11.55 -15.27 -7.73
C VAL A 11 -11.23 -15.19 -9.22
N GLU A 12 -11.20 -16.33 -9.92
CA GLU A 12 -10.97 -16.35 -11.37
C GLU A 12 -12.05 -15.54 -12.10
N ASP A 13 -13.31 -15.64 -11.68
CA ASP A 13 -14.41 -14.88 -12.26
C ASP A 13 -14.29 -13.38 -11.98
N GLU A 14 -13.93 -12.99 -10.75
CA GLU A 14 -13.71 -11.58 -10.42
C GLU A 14 -12.59 -10.97 -11.25
N LEU A 15 -11.49 -11.70 -11.46
CA LEU A 15 -10.40 -11.23 -12.30
C LEU A 15 -10.81 -11.10 -13.75
N ARG A 16 -11.57 -12.06 -14.26
CA ARG A 16 -12.02 -12.07 -15.67
C ARG A 16 -12.99 -10.94 -15.98
N TRP A 17 -13.88 -10.64 -15.05
CA TRP A 17 -14.93 -9.63 -15.24
C TRP A 17 -14.52 -8.23 -14.80
N ASP A 18 -13.32 -8.03 -14.28
CA ASP A 18 -12.82 -6.71 -13.92
C ASP A 18 -12.47 -5.93 -15.20
N PRO A 19 -13.18 -4.82 -15.50
CA PRO A 19 -12.96 -4.08 -16.74
C PRO A 19 -11.62 -3.36 -16.80
N ASP A 20 -10.99 -3.13 -15.64
CA ASP A 20 -9.72 -2.40 -15.52
C ASP A 20 -8.51 -3.33 -15.52
N LEU A 21 -8.73 -4.64 -15.67
CA LEU A 21 -7.70 -5.66 -15.51
C LEU A 21 -7.67 -6.63 -16.69
N ASP A 22 -6.49 -6.83 -17.26
CA ASP A 22 -6.22 -7.96 -18.15
C ASP A 22 -5.66 -9.12 -17.32
N ALA A 23 -6.48 -10.12 -17.07
CA ALA A 23 -6.14 -11.27 -16.23
C ALA A 23 -5.64 -12.48 -17.01
N THR A 24 -5.35 -12.33 -18.29
CA THR A 24 -4.99 -13.45 -19.20
C THR A 24 -3.81 -14.26 -18.67
N ASP A 25 -2.82 -13.59 -18.08
CA ASP A 25 -1.57 -14.19 -17.64
C ASP A 25 -1.47 -14.36 -16.12
N ILE A 26 -2.61 -14.31 -15.42
CA ILE A 26 -2.68 -14.48 -13.97
C ILE A 26 -3.21 -15.87 -13.64
N ALA A 27 -2.46 -16.61 -12.84
CA ALA A 27 -2.86 -17.90 -12.31
C ALA A 27 -3.33 -17.75 -10.86
N VAL A 28 -4.35 -18.53 -10.50
CA VAL A 28 -4.94 -18.51 -9.16
C VAL A 28 -4.82 -19.89 -8.52
N ALA A 29 -4.33 -19.93 -7.31
CA ALA A 29 -4.37 -21.12 -6.45
C ALA A 29 -4.97 -20.74 -5.10
N VAL A 30 -5.71 -21.66 -4.49
CA VAL A 30 -6.31 -21.42 -3.17
C VAL A 30 -6.04 -22.62 -2.27
N LYS A 31 -5.56 -22.35 -1.08
CA LYS A 31 -5.33 -23.36 -0.06
C LYS A 31 -5.72 -22.82 1.32
N SER A 32 -6.65 -23.49 1.96
CA SER A 32 -7.14 -23.09 3.31
C SER A 32 -7.57 -21.62 3.37
N GLY A 33 -8.25 -21.14 2.33
CA GLY A 33 -8.74 -19.77 2.25
C GLY A 33 -7.69 -18.74 1.86
N VAL A 34 -6.44 -19.15 1.65
CA VAL A 34 -5.37 -18.25 1.20
C VAL A 34 -5.23 -18.35 -0.31
N VAL A 35 -5.40 -17.21 -0.99
CA VAL A 35 -5.29 -17.09 -2.44
C VAL A 35 -3.86 -16.73 -2.81
N THR A 36 -3.27 -17.48 -3.72
CA THR A 36 -1.98 -17.12 -4.33
C THR A 36 -2.24 -16.69 -5.77
N LEU A 37 -1.83 -15.47 -6.10
CA LEU A 37 -1.85 -14.95 -7.46
C LEU A 37 -0.42 -15.02 -8.01
N ALA A 38 -0.27 -15.60 -9.20
CA ALA A 38 1.04 -15.77 -9.85
C ALA A 38 0.92 -15.42 -11.32
N GLY A 39 2.06 -15.38 -12.02
CA GLY A 39 2.11 -14.99 -13.42
C GLY A 39 2.63 -13.56 -13.56
N PHE A 40 2.10 -12.82 -14.52
CA PHE A 40 2.58 -11.47 -14.74
C PHE A 40 1.47 -10.52 -15.19
N THR A 41 1.70 -9.22 -14.97
CA THR A 41 0.89 -8.13 -15.48
C THR A 41 1.80 -7.12 -16.16
N ARG A 42 1.21 -6.21 -16.93
CA ARG A 42 1.96 -5.19 -17.69
C ARG A 42 2.13 -3.89 -16.93
N SER A 43 1.54 -3.77 -15.75
CA SER A 43 1.68 -2.58 -14.90
C SER A 43 1.56 -2.95 -13.44
N TYR A 44 2.13 -2.12 -12.58
CA TYR A 44 1.97 -2.26 -11.14
C TYR A 44 0.52 -2.04 -10.71
N ALA A 45 -0.19 -1.13 -11.38
CA ALA A 45 -1.61 -0.88 -11.13
C ALA A 45 -2.43 -2.16 -11.33
N ASP A 46 -2.15 -2.93 -12.38
CA ASP A 46 -2.84 -4.21 -12.63
C ASP A 46 -2.54 -5.24 -11.56
N LYS A 47 -1.31 -5.29 -11.07
CA LYS A 47 -0.95 -6.17 -9.96
C LYS A 47 -1.76 -5.86 -8.70
N LEU A 48 -1.91 -4.57 -8.38
CA LEU A 48 -2.70 -4.12 -7.23
C LEU A 48 -4.19 -4.38 -7.44
N GLU A 49 -4.70 -4.17 -8.66
CA GLU A 49 -6.10 -4.42 -8.99
C GLU A 49 -6.45 -5.91 -8.87
N ALA A 50 -5.55 -6.79 -9.29
CA ALA A 50 -5.72 -8.23 -9.11
C ALA A 50 -5.85 -8.60 -7.64
N GLU A 51 -5.00 -8.03 -6.78
CA GLU A 51 -5.07 -8.23 -5.34
C GLU A 51 -6.40 -7.74 -4.76
N ALA A 52 -6.84 -6.54 -5.15
CA ALA A 52 -8.11 -5.97 -4.72
C ALA A 52 -9.30 -6.84 -5.14
N ALA A 53 -9.27 -7.35 -6.38
CA ALA A 53 -10.31 -8.24 -6.89
C ALA A 53 -10.39 -9.53 -6.06
N ALA A 54 -9.26 -10.13 -5.74
CA ALA A 54 -9.21 -11.34 -4.92
C ALA A 54 -9.78 -11.10 -3.52
N LYS A 55 -9.48 -9.96 -2.92
CA LYS A 55 -9.97 -9.59 -1.60
C LYS A 55 -11.49 -9.41 -1.53
N ARG A 56 -12.13 -9.07 -2.66
CA ARG A 56 -13.59 -8.89 -2.71
C ARG A 56 -14.36 -10.21 -2.62
N VAL A 57 -13.71 -11.33 -2.87
CA VAL A 57 -14.36 -12.64 -2.91
C VAL A 57 -14.64 -13.14 -1.50
N ALA A 58 -15.88 -13.60 -1.26
CA ALA A 58 -16.28 -14.15 0.03
C ALA A 58 -15.50 -15.43 0.34
N GLY A 59 -15.04 -15.56 1.57
CA GLY A 59 -14.29 -16.72 2.05
C GLY A 59 -12.77 -16.57 1.94
N VAL A 60 -12.26 -15.53 1.27
CA VAL A 60 -10.83 -15.26 1.19
C VAL A 60 -10.33 -14.74 2.53
N LEU A 61 -9.37 -15.44 3.11
CA LEU A 61 -8.75 -15.10 4.39
C LEU A 61 -7.44 -14.34 4.22
N GLY A 62 -6.77 -14.52 3.09
CA GLY A 62 -5.52 -13.84 2.79
C GLY A 62 -5.17 -13.96 1.32
N VAL A 63 -4.31 -13.07 0.84
CA VAL A 63 -3.83 -13.05 -0.53
C VAL A 63 -2.31 -12.94 -0.53
N ALA A 64 -1.66 -13.90 -1.19
CA ALA A 64 -0.24 -13.83 -1.52
C ALA A 64 -0.13 -13.38 -2.98
N ASN A 65 0.38 -12.17 -3.20
CA ASN A 65 0.46 -11.59 -4.52
C ASN A 65 1.88 -11.73 -5.08
N ASP A 66 2.11 -12.84 -5.79
CA ASP A 66 3.40 -13.16 -6.40
C ASP A 66 3.46 -12.77 -7.88
N ILE A 67 2.55 -11.89 -8.32
CA ILE A 67 2.53 -11.42 -9.71
C ILE A 67 3.78 -10.61 -10.01
N GLU A 68 4.44 -10.94 -11.12
CA GLU A 68 5.56 -10.17 -11.65
C GLU A 68 5.05 -9.05 -12.54
N VAL A 69 5.57 -7.85 -12.39
CA VAL A 69 5.24 -6.73 -13.26
C VAL A 69 6.24 -6.68 -14.42
N ARG A 70 5.74 -6.89 -15.66
CA ARG A 70 6.53 -6.86 -16.89
C ARG A 70 6.08 -5.68 -17.74
N LEU A 71 6.79 -4.55 -17.62
CA LEU A 71 6.43 -3.34 -18.34
C LEU A 71 6.79 -3.45 -19.82
N PRO A 72 5.87 -3.07 -20.75
CA PRO A 72 6.23 -2.90 -22.15
C PRO A 72 7.37 -1.88 -22.30
N ASN A 73 8.18 -2.01 -23.34
CA ASN A 73 9.33 -1.11 -23.55
C ASN A 73 8.95 0.37 -23.58
N LEU A 74 7.77 0.71 -24.11
CA LEU A 74 7.27 2.08 -24.17
C LEU A 74 6.95 2.67 -22.79
N ASP A 75 6.68 1.81 -21.83
CA ASP A 75 6.29 2.21 -20.47
C ASP A 75 7.47 2.20 -19.50
N GLN A 76 8.62 1.68 -19.93
CA GLN A 76 9.81 1.66 -19.10
C GLN A 76 10.41 3.05 -18.96
N ARG A 77 10.88 3.37 -17.76
CA ARG A 77 11.53 4.64 -17.44
C ARG A 77 12.82 4.38 -16.66
N PRO A 78 13.86 5.20 -16.86
CA PRO A 78 15.07 5.10 -16.04
C PRO A 78 14.77 5.40 -14.57
N ASP A 79 15.49 4.76 -13.66
CA ASP A 79 15.30 4.96 -12.22
C ASP A 79 15.36 6.42 -11.77
N PRO A 80 16.29 7.27 -12.27
CA PRO A 80 16.29 8.69 -11.89
C PRO A 80 15.03 9.44 -12.28
N GLU A 81 14.42 9.10 -13.42
CA GLU A 81 13.16 9.72 -13.86
C GLU A 81 12.00 9.28 -12.95
N ILE A 82 11.93 7.99 -12.61
CA ILE A 82 10.95 7.48 -11.67
C ILE A 82 11.09 8.17 -10.31
N ALA A 83 12.33 8.34 -9.83
CA ALA A 83 12.59 9.01 -8.57
C ALA A 83 12.10 10.47 -8.57
N ARG A 84 12.36 11.20 -9.64
CA ARG A 84 11.89 12.59 -9.77
C ARG A 84 10.37 12.69 -9.76
N ASP A 85 9.71 11.81 -10.50
CA ASP A 85 8.25 11.78 -10.58
C ASP A 85 7.64 11.40 -9.22
N ALA A 86 8.26 10.45 -8.51
CA ALA A 86 7.82 10.05 -7.17
C ALA A 86 7.98 11.21 -6.17
N ILE A 87 9.10 11.91 -6.19
CA ILE A 87 9.34 13.07 -5.34
C ILE A 87 8.31 14.17 -5.61
N ALA A 88 8.02 14.46 -6.89
CA ALA A 88 7.02 15.45 -7.27
C ALA A 88 5.62 15.05 -6.78
N ALA A 89 5.26 13.78 -6.90
CA ALA A 89 3.98 13.26 -6.44
C ALA A 89 3.82 13.40 -4.92
N ILE A 90 4.86 13.10 -4.16
CA ILE A 90 4.86 13.23 -2.70
C ILE A 90 4.75 14.71 -2.30
N LYS A 91 5.52 15.59 -2.94
CA LYS A 91 5.46 17.04 -2.68
C LYS A 91 4.08 17.63 -2.95
N SER A 92 3.42 17.17 -4.00
CA SER A 92 2.08 17.61 -4.35
C SER A 92 1.06 17.22 -3.28
N ARG A 93 1.20 16.04 -2.69
CA ARG A 93 0.23 15.50 -1.73
C ARG A 93 0.57 15.84 -0.28
N LEU A 94 1.85 15.89 0.05
CA LEU A 94 2.35 16.10 1.41
C LEU A 94 3.45 17.18 1.42
N PRO A 95 3.11 18.45 1.11
CA PRO A 95 4.13 19.50 0.96
C PRO A 95 4.92 19.77 2.24
N VAL A 96 4.33 19.55 3.40
CA VAL A 96 4.97 19.87 4.69
C VAL A 96 6.03 18.82 5.07
N VAL A 97 5.77 17.53 4.79
CA VAL A 97 6.64 16.44 5.23
C VAL A 97 7.46 15.82 4.10
N ALA A 98 7.33 16.32 2.88
CA ALA A 98 8.01 15.74 1.72
C ALA A 98 9.53 15.67 1.90
N GLU A 99 10.14 16.64 2.56
CA GLU A 99 11.60 16.65 2.81
C GLU A 99 12.05 15.57 3.78
N GLN A 100 11.16 15.04 4.59
CA GLN A 100 11.44 13.97 5.55
C GLN A 100 11.37 12.57 4.93
N ILE A 101 10.90 12.49 3.69
CA ILE A 101 10.72 11.22 2.99
C ILE A 101 11.77 11.11 1.89
N LYS A 102 12.52 10.01 1.92
CA LYS A 102 13.51 9.69 0.89
C LYS A 102 12.96 8.62 -0.04
N VAL A 103 13.19 8.81 -1.32
CA VAL A 103 12.78 7.87 -2.37
C VAL A 103 14.02 7.17 -2.92
N VAL A 104 14.02 5.84 -2.84
CA VAL A 104 15.09 5.02 -3.41
C VAL A 104 14.46 4.17 -4.52
N VAL A 105 15.05 4.20 -5.71
CA VAL A 105 14.54 3.43 -6.85
C VAL A 105 15.61 2.45 -7.33
N ARG A 106 15.23 1.19 -7.48
CA ARG A 106 16.09 0.14 -8.03
C ARG A 106 15.30 -0.68 -9.03
N ASN A 107 15.70 -0.64 -10.29
CA ASN A 107 15.05 -1.42 -11.36
C ASN A 107 13.52 -1.22 -11.39
N GLY A 108 13.06 0.01 -11.20
CA GLY A 108 11.64 0.35 -11.20
C GLY A 108 10.92 0.09 -9.88
N TRP A 109 11.60 -0.43 -8.86
CA TRP A 109 11.02 -0.65 -7.53
C TRP A 109 11.35 0.52 -6.61
N ILE A 110 10.32 1.15 -6.06
CA ILE A 110 10.47 2.26 -5.13
C ILE A 110 10.47 1.77 -3.69
N THR A 111 11.46 2.23 -2.91
CA THR A 111 11.44 2.11 -1.46
C THR A 111 11.31 3.50 -0.87
N LEU A 112 10.32 3.70 -0.02
CA LEU A 112 10.12 4.94 0.73
C LEU A 112 10.72 4.79 2.12
N GLU A 113 11.53 5.77 2.51
CA GLU A 113 12.24 5.77 3.80
C GLU A 113 12.01 7.11 4.49
N GLY A 114 12.11 7.13 5.80
CA GLY A 114 12.02 8.34 6.60
C GLY A 114 11.09 8.21 7.79
N ASP A 115 10.87 9.32 8.47
CA ASP A 115 10.03 9.40 9.65
C ASP A 115 8.94 10.46 9.45
N VAL A 116 7.71 10.12 9.81
CA VAL A 116 6.58 11.05 9.80
C VAL A 116 5.86 11.01 11.15
N GLU A 117 5.06 12.03 11.45
CA GLU A 117 4.32 12.10 12.71
C GLU A 117 3.07 11.22 12.72
N TRP A 118 2.41 11.08 11.56
CA TRP A 118 1.07 10.49 11.48
C TRP A 118 1.03 9.33 10.49
N ASP A 119 0.27 8.30 10.82
CA ASP A 119 0.10 7.14 9.96
C ASP A 119 -0.51 7.51 8.60
N TYR A 120 -1.44 8.47 8.56
CA TYR A 120 -2.02 8.89 7.28
C TYR A 120 -0.97 9.46 6.32
N GLN A 121 0.10 10.07 6.83
CA GLN A 121 1.20 10.60 6.02
C GLN A 121 1.98 9.46 5.35
N ARG A 122 2.23 8.41 6.09
CA ARG A 122 2.86 7.20 5.57
C ARG A 122 2.03 6.57 4.45
N SER A 123 0.74 6.40 4.68
CA SER A 123 -0.19 5.82 3.70
C SER A 123 -0.37 6.73 2.48
N ALA A 124 -0.43 8.04 2.69
CA ALA A 124 -0.58 9.02 1.62
C ALA A 124 0.65 9.08 0.72
N ALA A 125 1.86 8.93 1.29
CA ALA A 125 3.10 8.87 0.51
C ALA A 125 3.10 7.65 -0.42
N GLU A 126 2.72 6.49 0.09
CA GLU A 126 2.61 5.27 -0.72
C GLU A 126 1.57 5.44 -1.84
N SER A 127 0.39 5.96 -1.52
CA SER A 127 -0.66 6.18 -2.51
C SER A 127 -0.23 7.18 -3.60
N ALA A 128 0.54 8.20 -3.23
CA ALA A 128 1.03 9.20 -4.16
C ALA A 128 1.94 8.59 -5.23
N VAL A 129 2.81 7.64 -4.86
CA VAL A 129 3.78 7.05 -5.79
C VAL A 129 3.23 5.89 -6.62
N ARG A 130 2.10 5.32 -6.25
CA ARG A 130 1.53 4.16 -6.96
C ARG A 130 1.25 4.40 -8.44
N ARG A 131 1.03 5.66 -8.85
CA ARG A 131 0.69 6.04 -10.22
C ARG A 131 1.88 6.51 -11.04
N VAL A 132 3.06 6.47 -10.49
CA VAL A 132 4.28 6.86 -11.21
C VAL A 132 4.53 5.91 -12.37
N LYS A 133 4.83 6.45 -13.55
CA LYS A 133 5.12 5.64 -14.74
C LYS A 133 6.45 4.91 -14.58
N GLY A 134 6.49 3.68 -15.04
CA GLY A 134 7.67 2.82 -14.96
C GLY A 134 7.77 2.03 -13.67
N LEU A 135 6.83 2.19 -12.76
CA LEU A 135 6.83 1.56 -11.45
C LEU A 135 6.55 0.06 -11.55
N LYS A 136 7.37 -0.75 -10.87
CA LYS A 136 7.18 -2.20 -10.75
C LYS A 136 6.72 -2.62 -9.37
N GLY A 137 6.94 -1.80 -8.37
CA GLY A 137 6.50 -2.07 -7.02
C GLY A 137 6.93 -0.99 -6.04
N VAL A 138 6.34 -1.02 -4.86
CA VAL A 138 6.61 -0.07 -3.76
C VAL A 138 6.80 -0.83 -2.46
N THR A 139 7.86 -0.50 -1.74
CA THR A 139 8.05 -0.92 -0.35
C THR A 139 8.04 0.33 0.52
N ASN A 140 7.16 0.38 1.48
CA ASN A 140 7.02 1.53 2.38
C ASN A 140 7.65 1.23 3.73
N THR A 141 8.86 1.75 3.96
CA THR A 141 9.58 1.59 5.22
C THR A 141 9.53 2.85 6.08
N ILE A 142 8.67 3.81 5.73
CA ILE A 142 8.46 5.03 6.52
C ILE A 142 8.01 4.64 7.93
N GLN A 143 8.64 5.25 8.93
CA GLN A 143 8.29 5.03 10.33
C GLN A 143 7.40 6.16 10.84
N VAL A 144 6.39 5.81 11.62
CA VAL A 144 5.54 6.78 12.28
C VAL A 144 6.12 7.04 13.66
N LYS A 145 6.62 8.27 13.88
CA LYS A 145 7.19 8.69 15.15
C LYS A 145 6.42 9.91 15.65
N PRO A 146 5.41 9.70 16.51
CA PRO A 146 4.65 10.81 17.05
C PRO A 146 5.58 11.81 17.75
N ARG A 147 5.30 13.10 17.57
CA ARG A 147 6.04 14.19 18.21
C ARG A 147 5.98 14.09 19.73
N VAL A 148 4.80 13.66 20.24
CA VAL A 148 4.59 13.41 21.65
C VAL A 148 4.32 11.93 21.83
N PRO A 149 5.17 11.18 22.57
CA PRO A 149 4.94 9.77 22.82
C PRO A 149 3.57 9.52 23.47
N ALA A 150 2.96 8.38 23.14
CA ALA A 150 1.65 8.02 23.69
C ALA A 150 1.62 8.03 25.22
N SER A 151 2.72 7.63 25.88
CA SER A 151 2.84 7.68 27.34
C SER A 151 2.75 9.10 27.91
N GLU A 152 3.29 10.08 27.22
CA GLU A 152 3.20 11.48 27.63
C GLU A 152 1.81 12.06 27.43
N ILE A 153 1.15 11.70 26.34
CA ILE A 153 -0.24 12.10 26.08
C ILE A 153 -1.15 11.58 27.18
N LYS A 154 -1.02 10.32 27.55
CA LYS A 154 -1.78 9.69 28.63
C LYS A 154 -1.53 10.42 29.96
N ARG A 155 -0.29 10.71 30.31
CA ARG A 155 0.07 11.42 31.54
C ARG A 155 -0.54 12.82 31.57
N LYS A 156 -0.48 13.56 30.47
CA LYS A 156 -1.07 14.92 30.39
C LYS A 156 -2.59 14.90 30.57
N ILE A 157 -3.25 13.90 30.01
CA ILE A 157 -4.70 13.71 30.17
C ILE A 157 -5.02 13.39 31.63
N GLU A 158 -4.30 12.49 32.27
CA GLU A 158 -4.49 12.16 33.68
C GLU A 158 -4.27 13.36 34.61
N GLU A 159 -3.27 14.17 34.36
CA GLU A 159 -3.00 15.40 35.11
C GLU A 159 -4.15 16.40 34.94
N ALA A 160 -4.70 16.54 33.73
CA ALA A 160 -5.84 17.42 33.45
C ALA A 160 -7.10 17.00 34.23
N PHE A 161 -7.37 15.68 34.25
CA PHE A 161 -8.49 15.13 35.03
C PHE A 161 -8.32 15.36 36.52
N ARG A 162 -7.13 15.18 37.05
CA ARG A 162 -6.81 15.40 38.47
C ARG A 162 -7.04 16.86 38.85
N ARG A 163 -6.57 17.79 38.05
CA ARG A 163 -6.78 19.22 38.30
C ARG A 163 -8.26 19.61 38.31
N SER A 164 -9.05 19.04 37.37
CA SER A 164 -10.51 19.26 37.37
C SER A 164 -11.18 18.73 38.62
N ALA A 165 -10.80 17.54 39.08
CA ALA A 165 -11.33 16.94 40.29
C ALA A 165 -11.01 17.77 41.54
N GLU A 166 -9.82 18.34 41.65
CA GLU A 166 -9.42 19.20 42.76
C GLU A 166 -10.21 20.51 42.77
N ILE A 167 -10.46 21.11 41.61
CA ILE A 167 -11.26 22.33 41.48
C ILE A 167 -12.72 22.04 41.89
N ASP A 168 -13.29 20.92 41.45
CA ASP A 168 -14.67 20.56 41.78
C ASP A 168 -14.85 20.19 43.27
N ALA A 169 -13.80 19.74 43.95
CA ALA A 169 -13.82 19.40 45.38
C ALA A 169 -13.72 20.61 46.27
N ASN A 170 -13.26 21.74 45.78
CA ASN A 170 -13.12 22.98 46.51
C ASN A 170 -14.23 23.95 46.15
#